data_a4536e0be6029a7866eae527a499db2a
#
_entry.id   a4536e0be6029a7866eae527a499db2a
#
_cell.length_a   1.000
_cell.length_b   1.000
_cell.length_c   1.000
_cell.angle_alpha   90.00
_cell.angle_beta   90.00
_cell.angle_gamma   90.00
#
_symmetry.space_group_name_H-M   'P 1'
#
loop_
_entity.id
_entity.type
_entity.pdbx_description
1 polymer ?
#
loop_
_entity_poly.entity_id
_entity_poly.type
_entity_poly.pdbx_seq_one_letter_code
_entity_poly.pdbx_strand_id
1 'polypeptide(L)'
;MRFLNTLLFVVFVSASASLMAQEARYIEFWTKTDAEFADPETSPLKKEYVAEFDSIARYPYNPDFATMAKFEVLKRQKPVTFQTTGSIKQRYQKAGTIHFQIDSTKLELAAYRNLELMRMPGYENQLFVPFTDASNGFGTYEGGRYLEMEIPATDSVLVDFNLVYNPYCAYSDRYSCPVPPRENDLKVKILAGAKSPK
;
A
#
# COMPACT_ATOMS: atom_id res chain seq x y z
N MET A 1 -10.82 35.93 26.41
CA MET A 1 -9.49 35.47 25.94
C MET A 1 -9.01 34.09 26.44
N ARG A 2 -9.59 33.47 27.48
CA ARG A 2 -9.17 32.15 27.98
C ARG A 2 -9.65 30.94 27.14
N PHE A 3 -10.79 31.06 26.44
CA PHE A 3 -11.31 29.93 25.66
C PHE A 3 -10.59 29.62 24.35
N LEU A 4 -9.94 30.63 23.75
CA LEU A 4 -9.21 30.46 22.48
C LEU A 4 -7.92 29.65 22.64
N ASN A 5 -7.22 29.83 23.79
CA ASN A 5 -5.99 29.10 24.09
C ASN A 5 -6.23 27.61 24.40
N THR A 6 -7.37 27.28 25.01
CA THR A 6 -7.69 25.89 25.35
C THR A 6 -8.04 25.08 24.10
N LEU A 7 -8.73 25.68 23.13
CA LEU A 7 -9.09 25.03 21.86
C LEU A 7 -7.84 24.75 21.02
N LEU A 8 -6.90 25.69 20.95
CA LEU A 8 -5.65 25.56 20.21
C LEU A 8 -4.78 24.42 20.77
N PHE A 9 -4.72 24.29 22.11
CA PHE A 9 -3.94 23.24 22.77
C PHE A 9 -4.50 21.84 22.52
N VAL A 10 -5.82 21.68 22.52
CA VAL A 10 -6.48 20.39 22.24
C VAL A 10 -6.24 19.94 20.78
N VAL A 11 -6.26 20.85 19.81
CA VAL A 11 -5.99 20.54 18.40
C VAL A 11 -4.52 20.11 18.20
N PHE A 12 -3.57 20.74 18.86
CA PHE A 12 -2.16 20.36 18.78
C PHE A 12 -1.88 18.98 19.38
N VAL A 13 -2.51 18.64 20.50
CA VAL A 13 -2.35 17.32 21.15
C VAL A 13 -2.93 16.21 20.28
N SER A 14 -4.09 16.44 19.66
CA SER A 14 -4.72 15.42 18.80
C SER A 14 -3.94 15.18 17.51
N ALA A 15 -3.37 16.20 16.89
CA ALA A 15 -2.54 16.07 15.69
C ALA A 15 -1.24 15.28 15.97
N SER A 16 -0.57 15.58 17.09
CA SER A 16 0.64 14.88 17.50
C SER A 16 0.38 13.40 17.82
N ALA A 17 -0.73 13.09 18.48
CA ALA A 17 -1.11 11.71 18.79
C ALA A 17 -1.41 10.90 17.52
N SER A 18 -2.07 11.52 16.53
CA SER A 18 -2.32 10.88 15.24
C SER A 18 -1.03 10.56 14.47
N LEU A 19 -0.09 11.49 14.45
CA LEU A 19 1.21 11.31 13.79
C LEU A 19 2.02 10.18 14.44
N MET A 20 2.09 10.14 15.76
CA MET A 20 2.77 9.07 16.51
C MET A 20 2.12 7.69 16.25
N ALA A 21 0.81 7.64 16.14
CA ALA A 21 0.10 6.40 15.83
C ALA A 21 0.39 5.89 14.40
N GLN A 22 0.51 6.79 13.43
CA GLN A 22 0.87 6.42 12.05
C GLN A 22 2.32 5.94 11.97
N GLU A 23 3.26 6.59 12.64
CA GLU A 23 4.65 6.16 12.70
C GLU A 23 4.80 4.80 13.42
N ALA A 24 4.07 4.59 14.52
CA ALA A 24 4.04 3.30 15.21
C ALA A 24 3.52 2.18 14.29
N ARG A 25 2.48 2.45 13.49
CA ARG A 25 1.95 1.51 12.49
C ARG A 25 2.98 1.19 11.40
N TYR A 26 3.74 2.18 10.95
CA TYR A 26 4.83 1.99 10.00
C TYR A 26 5.91 1.06 10.58
N ILE A 27 6.33 1.29 11.81
CA ILE A 27 7.33 0.46 12.49
C ILE A 27 6.80 -0.99 12.63
N GLU A 28 5.58 -1.17 13.10
CA GLU A 28 4.95 -2.49 13.26
C GLU A 28 4.87 -3.24 11.91
N PHE A 29 4.38 -2.58 10.87
CA PHE A 29 4.24 -3.15 9.52
C PHE A 29 5.58 -3.68 8.99
N TRP A 30 6.62 -2.85 9.04
CA TRP A 30 7.92 -3.23 8.51
C TRP A 30 8.66 -4.24 9.38
N THR A 31 8.50 -4.17 10.70
CA THR A 31 9.04 -5.20 11.62
C THR A 31 8.44 -6.58 11.31
N LYS A 32 7.13 -6.63 11.10
CA LYS A 32 6.44 -7.89 10.71
C LYS A 32 6.89 -8.37 9.34
N THR A 33 6.99 -7.48 8.36
CA THR A 33 7.43 -7.81 7.00
C THR A 33 8.87 -8.32 6.99
N ASP A 34 9.78 -7.66 7.70
CA ASP A 34 11.18 -8.10 7.80
C ASP A 34 11.27 -9.48 8.47
N ALA A 35 10.48 -9.74 9.52
CA ALA A 35 10.42 -11.05 10.17
C ALA A 35 9.92 -12.15 9.24
N GLU A 36 8.90 -11.89 8.41
CA GLU A 36 8.39 -12.84 7.40
C GLU A 36 9.48 -13.17 6.36
N PHE A 37 10.21 -12.15 5.90
CA PHE A 37 11.28 -12.32 4.90
C PHE A 37 12.51 -13.05 5.48
N ALA A 38 12.78 -12.90 6.76
CA ALA A 38 13.88 -13.57 7.47
C ALA A 38 13.57 -15.03 7.84
N ASP A 39 12.31 -15.44 7.84
CA ASP A 39 11.88 -16.79 8.23
C ASP A 39 12.13 -17.79 7.07
N PRO A 40 13.00 -18.81 7.24
CA PRO A 40 13.31 -19.79 6.20
C PRO A 40 12.10 -20.58 5.68
N GLU A 41 11.02 -20.70 6.46
CA GLU A 41 9.83 -21.47 6.10
C GLU A 41 8.84 -20.66 5.28
N THR A 42 8.73 -19.35 5.53
CA THR A 42 7.72 -18.46 4.93
C THR A 42 8.29 -17.45 3.96
N SER A 43 9.61 -17.23 3.96
CA SER A 43 10.29 -16.21 3.17
C SER A 43 9.94 -16.28 1.67
N PRO A 44 9.60 -15.14 1.06
CA PRO A 44 9.45 -15.04 -0.39
C PRO A 44 10.80 -15.00 -1.13
N LEU A 45 11.92 -14.88 -0.43
CA LEU A 45 13.25 -14.88 -1.03
C LEU A 45 13.61 -16.27 -1.59
N LYS A 46 14.61 -16.33 -2.47
CA LYS A 46 15.29 -17.59 -2.78
C LYS A 46 16.05 -18.05 -1.54
N LYS A 47 16.05 -19.35 -1.30
CA LYS A 47 16.60 -19.95 -0.05
C LYS A 47 18.04 -19.53 0.24
N GLU A 48 18.85 -19.36 -0.79
CA GLU A 48 20.24 -18.94 -0.68
C GLU A 48 20.42 -17.50 -0.15
N TYR A 49 19.39 -16.65 -0.26
CA TYR A 49 19.45 -15.24 0.18
C TYR A 49 18.84 -15.01 1.57
N VAL A 50 18.10 -15.98 2.12
CA VAL A 50 17.41 -15.81 3.40
C VAL A 50 18.41 -15.61 4.56
N ALA A 51 19.53 -16.33 4.55
CA ALA A 51 20.54 -16.24 5.61
C ALA A 51 21.29 -14.89 5.62
N GLU A 52 21.33 -14.19 4.50
CA GLU A 52 21.99 -12.88 4.34
C GLU A 52 21.00 -11.71 4.39
N PHE A 53 19.72 -12.03 4.57
CA PHE A 53 18.67 -11.00 4.62
C PHE A 53 18.76 -10.23 5.94
N ASP A 54 18.80 -8.90 5.83
CA ASP A 54 18.76 -7.98 6.96
C ASP A 54 17.39 -7.32 7.08
N SER A 55 17.00 -6.57 6.07
CA SER A 55 15.70 -5.88 6.05
C SER A 55 15.29 -5.47 4.62
N ILE A 56 14.00 -5.26 4.42
CA ILE A 56 13.48 -4.67 3.19
C ILE A 56 13.99 -3.24 3.05
N ALA A 57 14.67 -2.96 1.94
CA ALA A 57 15.08 -1.60 1.60
C ALA A 57 13.85 -0.70 1.45
N ARG A 58 13.77 0.37 2.24
CA ARG A 58 12.61 1.28 2.29
C ARG A 58 13.00 2.72 2.56
N TYR A 59 12.08 3.63 2.26
CA TYR A 59 12.20 5.03 2.65
C TYR A 59 11.92 5.17 4.15
N PRO A 60 12.53 6.16 4.84
CA PRO A 60 12.11 6.54 6.20
C PRO A 60 10.63 6.95 6.20
N TYR A 61 9.97 6.81 7.36
CA TYR A 61 8.61 7.33 7.51
C TYR A 61 8.54 8.81 7.14
N ASN A 62 7.56 9.15 6.30
CA ASN A 62 7.28 10.53 5.91
C ASN A 62 5.76 10.79 5.99
N PRO A 63 5.29 11.63 6.92
CA PRO A 63 3.86 11.92 7.08
C PRO A 63 3.21 12.57 5.85
N ASP A 64 3.97 13.23 4.96
CA ASP A 64 3.44 13.84 3.74
C ASP A 64 2.87 12.80 2.77
N PHE A 65 3.26 11.53 2.92
CA PHE A 65 2.75 10.39 2.16
C PHE A 65 1.65 9.60 2.90
N ALA A 66 1.10 10.13 3.98
CA ALA A 66 -0.07 9.61 4.68
C ALA A 66 -1.21 10.64 4.60
N THR A 67 -2.21 10.42 3.75
CA THR A 67 -3.24 11.41 3.46
C THR A 67 -4.65 10.85 3.63
N MET A 68 -5.55 11.67 4.15
CA MET A 68 -6.99 11.34 4.15
C MET A 68 -7.53 11.47 2.74
N ALA A 69 -8.22 10.44 2.29
CA ALA A 69 -8.77 10.30 0.96
C ALA A 69 -10.28 10.08 1.02
N LYS A 70 -10.98 10.45 -0.06
CA LYS A 70 -12.37 10.07 -0.26
C LYS A 70 -12.41 8.72 -0.98
N PHE A 71 -13.17 7.77 -0.45
CA PHE A 71 -13.44 6.48 -1.08
C PHE A 71 -14.83 6.49 -1.72
N GLU A 72 -14.88 6.44 -3.04
CA GLU A 72 -16.12 6.32 -3.80
C GLU A 72 -16.40 4.86 -4.10
N VAL A 73 -17.42 4.30 -3.43
CA VAL A 73 -17.80 2.88 -3.60
C VAL A 73 -18.45 2.65 -4.96
N LEU A 74 -17.95 1.69 -5.71
CA LEU A 74 -18.54 1.24 -6.98
C LEU A 74 -19.32 -0.05 -6.79
N LYS A 75 -20.62 -0.03 -7.12
CA LYS A 75 -21.50 -1.19 -7.00
C LYS A 75 -21.56 -1.99 -8.32
N ARG A 76 -21.70 -3.31 -8.22
CA ARG A 76 -22.01 -4.22 -9.34
C ARG A 76 -21.02 -4.16 -10.51
N GLN A 77 -19.74 -3.93 -10.21
CA GLN A 77 -18.70 -3.98 -11.25
C GLN A 77 -18.49 -5.41 -11.76
N LYS A 78 -18.24 -5.53 -13.06
CA LYS A 78 -17.91 -6.83 -13.65
C LYS A 78 -16.50 -7.26 -13.18
N PRO A 79 -16.29 -8.57 -12.99
CA PRO A 79 -14.94 -9.08 -12.73
C PRO A 79 -13.99 -8.77 -13.89
N VAL A 80 -12.74 -8.44 -13.53
CA VAL A 80 -11.63 -8.25 -14.44
C VAL A 80 -10.53 -9.27 -14.17
N THR A 81 -9.84 -9.71 -15.20
CA THR A 81 -8.67 -10.58 -15.06
C THR A 81 -7.42 -9.73 -15.17
N PHE A 82 -6.59 -9.73 -14.12
CA PHE A 82 -5.32 -9.04 -14.15
C PHE A 82 -4.28 -9.83 -14.93
N GLN A 83 -3.48 -9.13 -15.72
CA GLN A 83 -2.21 -9.64 -16.19
C GLN A 83 -1.30 -9.88 -14.98
N THR A 84 -0.48 -10.92 -15.06
CA THR A 84 0.51 -11.22 -14.01
C THR A 84 1.89 -11.37 -14.64
N THR A 85 2.92 -11.33 -13.82
CA THR A 85 4.32 -11.55 -14.25
C THR A 85 4.60 -12.99 -14.67
N GLY A 86 3.68 -13.92 -14.39
CA GLY A 86 3.76 -15.33 -14.77
C GLY A 86 2.52 -15.80 -15.53
N SER A 87 2.22 -17.08 -15.46
CA SER A 87 1.11 -17.70 -16.19
C SER A 87 -0.22 -17.75 -15.41
N ILE A 88 -0.19 -17.49 -14.10
CA ILE A 88 -1.37 -17.57 -13.23
C ILE A 88 -2.24 -16.33 -13.47
N LYS A 89 -3.51 -16.56 -13.79
CA LYS A 89 -4.50 -15.48 -13.93
C LYS A 89 -5.22 -15.29 -12.61
N GLN A 90 -5.36 -14.03 -12.18
CA GLN A 90 -6.08 -13.67 -10.98
C GLN A 90 -7.28 -12.78 -11.33
N ARG A 91 -8.41 -13.04 -10.67
CA ARG A 91 -9.67 -12.33 -10.94
C ARG A 91 -9.97 -11.36 -9.82
N TYR A 92 -10.22 -10.13 -10.20
CA TYR A 92 -10.53 -9.03 -9.29
C TYR A 92 -11.87 -8.39 -9.66
N GLN A 93 -12.43 -7.65 -8.71
CA GLN A 93 -13.57 -6.77 -8.94
C GLN A 93 -13.21 -5.38 -8.42
N LYS A 94 -13.36 -4.36 -9.25
CA LYS A 94 -13.18 -2.98 -8.82
C LYS A 94 -14.23 -2.66 -7.75
N ALA A 95 -13.77 -2.29 -6.56
CA ALA A 95 -14.63 -2.01 -5.40
C ALA A 95 -14.93 -0.52 -5.25
N GLY A 96 -14.00 0.31 -5.66
CA GLY A 96 -14.15 1.76 -5.55
C GLY A 96 -13.02 2.52 -6.20
N THR A 97 -13.11 3.84 -6.11
CA THR A 97 -12.07 4.79 -6.47
C THR A 97 -11.67 5.59 -5.24
N ILE A 98 -10.37 5.72 -5.02
CA ILE A 98 -9.78 6.50 -3.95
C ILE A 98 -9.36 7.84 -4.54
N HIS A 99 -9.92 8.95 -4.06
CA HIS A 99 -9.59 10.30 -4.48
C HIS A 99 -8.78 10.98 -3.37
N PHE A 100 -7.58 11.40 -3.68
CA PHE A 100 -6.66 12.00 -2.70
C PHE A 100 -5.83 13.12 -3.33
N GLN A 101 -4.99 13.74 -2.51
CA GLN A 101 -4.10 14.79 -2.97
C GLN A 101 -2.72 14.60 -2.32
N ILE A 102 -1.68 14.76 -3.13
CA ILE A 102 -0.29 14.90 -2.67
C ILE A 102 0.18 16.27 -3.13
N ASP A 103 0.66 17.08 -2.21
CA ASP A 103 0.93 18.51 -2.44
C ASP A 103 -0.31 19.23 -3.03
N SER A 104 -0.19 19.76 -4.22
CA SER A 104 -1.29 20.41 -4.95
C SER A 104 -1.93 19.52 -6.02
N THR A 105 -1.44 18.28 -6.20
CA THR A 105 -1.87 17.40 -7.29
C THR A 105 -3.00 16.48 -6.81
N LYS A 106 -4.16 16.57 -7.47
CA LYS A 106 -5.27 15.64 -7.26
C LYS A 106 -5.00 14.34 -8.01
N LEU A 107 -5.20 13.23 -7.33
CA LEU A 107 -4.85 11.88 -7.78
C LEU A 107 -5.99 10.93 -7.49
N GLU A 108 -6.03 9.83 -8.26
CA GLU A 108 -7.02 8.78 -8.12
C GLU A 108 -6.34 7.41 -8.23
N LEU A 109 -6.85 6.45 -7.45
CA LEU A 109 -6.48 5.05 -7.54
C LEU A 109 -7.73 4.17 -7.50
N ALA A 110 -7.81 3.22 -8.39
CA ALA A 110 -8.82 2.17 -8.33
C ALA A 110 -8.42 1.14 -7.27
N ALA A 111 -9.36 0.79 -6.41
CA ALA A 111 -9.21 -0.26 -5.40
C ALA A 111 -10.00 -1.50 -5.82
N TYR A 112 -9.41 -2.68 -5.61
CA TYR A 112 -9.95 -3.95 -6.09
C TYR A 112 -10.12 -4.94 -4.94
N ARG A 113 -11.02 -5.90 -5.14
CA ARG A 113 -11.17 -7.09 -4.29
C ARG A 113 -10.75 -8.31 -5.09
N ASN A 114 -9.89 -9.15 -4.52
CA ASN A 114 -9.59 -10.45 -5.10
C ASN A 114 -10.80 -11.38 -4.88
N LEU A 115 -11.34 -11.95 -5.95
CA LEU A 115 -12.58 -12.76 -5.91
C LEU A 115 -12.42 -14.10 -5.21
N GLU A 116 -11.20 -14.60 -5.09
CA GLU A 116 -10.91 -15.83 -4.35
C GLU A 116 -10.63 -15.52 -2.88
N LEU A 117 -9.78 -14.53 -2.64
CA LEU A 117 -9.37 -14.14 -1.31
C LEU A 117 -10.53 -13.61 -0.45
N MET A 118 -11.44 -12.81 -1.04
CA MET A 118 -12.61 -12.28 -0.32
C MET A 118 -13.57 -13.35 0.23
N ARG A 119 -13.39 -14.62 -0.14
CA ARG A 119 -14.18 -15.76 0.37
C ARG A 119 -13.52 -16.42 1.56
N MET A 120 -12.29 -16.04 1.89
CA MET A 120 -11.53 -16.57 3.01
C MET A 120 -11.81 -15.74 4.28
N PRO A 121 -11.96 -16.38 5.44
CA PRO A 121 -12.13 -15.67 6.70
C PRO A 121 -11.03 -14.64 6.95
N GLY A 122 -11.41 -13.41 7.29
CA GLY A 122 -10.50 -12.29 7.57
C GLY A 122 -10.11 -11.45 6.35
N TYR A 123 -10.51 -11.86 5.13
CA TYR A 123 -10.18 -11.12 3.89
C TYR A 123 -11.42 -10.53 3.19
N GLU A 124 -12.58 -10.63 3.80
CA GLU A 124 -13.87 -10.22 3.20
C GLU A 124 -13.91 -8.75 2.82
N ASN A 125 -13.21 -7.91 3.58
CA ASN A 125 -13.16 -6.45 3.40
C ASN A 125 -11.83 -5.95 2.83
N GLN A 126 -10.91 -6.84 2.47
CA GLN A 126 -9.61 -6.43 1.97
C GLN A 126 -9.72 -5.75 0.60
N LEU A 127 -9.07 -4.62 0.48
CA LEU A 127 -8.84 -3.89 -0.76
C LEU A 127 -7.38 -4.02 -1.17
N PHE A 128 -7.18 -4.33 -2.43
CA PHE A 128 -5.89 -4.39 -3.09
C PHE A 128 -5.76 -3.20 -4.06
N VAL A 129 -4.72 -2.42 -3.91
CA VAL A 129 -4.45 -1.20 -4.69
C VAL A 129 -3.05 -1.29 -5.31
N PRO A 130 -2.91 -2.03 -6.42
CA PRO A 130 -1.66 -2.07 -7.16
C PRO A 130 -1.51 -0.79 -7.99
N PHE A 131 -0.32 -0.18 -7.99
CA PHE A 131 -0.08 1.06 -8.74
C PHE A 131 1.35 1.16 -9.25
N THR A 132 1.52 2.00 -10.26
CA THR A 132 2.81 2.53 -10.72
C THR A 132 2.88 4.02 -10.44
N ASP A 133 4.10 4.54 -10.32
CA ASP A 133 4.35 5.95 -10.10
C ASP A 133 5.65 6.42 -10.79
N ALA A 134 5.89 7.71 -10.86
CA ALA A 134 7.04 8.27 -11.58
C ALA A 134 8.41 7.97 -10.93
N SER A 135 8.46 7.21 -9.81
CA SER A 135 9.72 6.74 -9.19
C SER A 135 10.08 5.31 -9.59
N ASN A 136 9.18 4.58 -10.30
CA ASN A 136 9.46 3.21 -10.72
C ASN A 136 10.63 3.12 -11.69
N GLY A 137 11.58 2.22 -11.39
CA GLY A 137 12.85 2.11 -12.10
C GLY A 137 13.91 3.17 -11.71
N PHE A 138 13.53 4.16 -10.87
CA PHE A 138 14.39 5.26 -10.41
C PHE A 138 14.39 5.39 -8.88
N GLY A 139 14.46 4.28 -8.16
CA GLY A 139 14.50 4.22 -6.70
C GLY A 139 13.45 3.30 -6.10
N THR A 140 12.36 3.02 -6.81
CA THR A 140 11.37 2.01 -6.46
C THR A 140 11.29 0.93 -7.54
N TYR A 141 10.68 -0.22 -7.22
CA TYR A 141 10.61 -1.36 -8.13
C TYR A 141 9.89 -0.98 -9.44
N GLU A 142 10.49 -1.33 -10.56
CA GLU A 142 10.02 -0.97 -11.91
C GLU A 142 8.62 -1.52 -12.25
N GLY A 143 8.28 -2.70 -11.71
CA GLY A 143 6.99 -3.36 -11.93
C GLY A 143 5.82 -2.77 -11.14
N GLY A 144 6.05 -1.71 -10.36
CA GLY A 144 5.05 -1.10 -9.49
C GLY A 144 5.02 -1.72 -8.10
N ARG A 145 4.16 -1.18 -7.23
CA ARG A 145 4.04 -1.55 -5.82
C ARG A 145 2.58 -1.73 -5.43
N TYR A 146 2.37 -2.28 -4.25
CA TYR A 146 1.05 -2.61 -3.74
C TYR A 146 0.77 -1.90 -2.43
N LEU A 147 -0.46 -1.45 -2.29
CA LEU A 147 -1.04 -1.00 -1.04
C LEU A 147 -2.24 -1.89 -0.71
N GLU A 148 -2.34 -2.34 0.51
CA GLU A 148 -3.51 -3.03 1.04
C GLU A 148 -4.19 -2.18 2.09
N MET A 149 -5.50 -2.24 2.10
CA MET A 149 -6.35 -1.54 3.06
C MET A 149 -7.67 -2.29 3.23
N GLU A 150 -8.50 -1.85 4.14
CA GLU A 150 -9.86 -2.37 4.28
C GLU A 150 -10.89 -1.43 3.68
N ILE A 151 -12.05 -1.98 3.29
CA ILE A 151 -13.20 -1.17 2.90
C ILE A 151 -13.56 -0.28 4.09
N PRO A 152 -13.51 1.06 3.94
CA PRO A 152 -13.81 1.93 5.05
C PRO A 152 -15.31 1.91 5.40
N ALA A 153 -15.62 2.10 6.68
CA ALA A 153 -17.00 2.18 7.15
C ALA A 153 -17.73 3.47 6.71
N THR A 154 -16.95 4.48 6.29
CA THR A 154 -17.42 5.77 5.79
C THR A 154 -16.85 6.02 4.38
N ASP A 155 -17.10 7.18 3.81
CA ASP A 155 -16.47 7.61 2.56
C ASP A 155 -15.05 8.21 2.74
N SER A 156 -14.51 8.14 3.94
CA SER A 156 -13.18 8.65 4.28
C SER A 156 -12.23 7.52 4.68
N VAL A 157 -11.03 7.50 4.11
CA VAL A 157 -10.00 6.48 4.35
C VAL A 157 -8.61 7.10 4.42
N LEU A 158 -7.76 6.58 5.31
CA LEU A 158 -6.36 6.94 5.33
C LEU A 158 -5.61 6.13 4.25
N VAL A 159 -5.00 6.82 3.30
CA VAL A 159 -4.05 6.25 2.35
C VAL A 159 -2.63 6.53 2.85
N ASP A 160 -1.93 5.48 3.23
CA ASP A 160 -0.58 5.59 3.79
C ASP A 160 0.43 4.90 2.87
N PHE A 161 1.08 5.68 2.02
CA PHE A 161 2.10 5.17 1.10
C PHE A 161 3.40 4.75 1.81
N ASN A 162 3.57 5.05 3.10
CA ASN A 162 4.69 4.52 3.87
C ASN A 162 4.60 2.99 4.06
N LEU A 163 3.42 2.40 3.85
CA LEU A 163 3.15 0.97 3.97
C LEU A 163 3.13 0.24 2.62
N VAL A 164 3.48 0.90 1.50
CA VAL A 164 3.50 0.24 0.20
C VAL A 164 4.71 -0.69 0.08
N TYR A 165 4.47 -1.87 -0.46
CA TYR A 165 5.44 -2.94 -0.56
C TYR A 165 5.61 -3.43 -2.01
N ASN A 166 6.72 -4.09 -2.29
CA ASN A 166 6.98 -4.69 -3.58
C ASN A 166 6.27 -6.05 -3.71
N PRO A 167 5.76 -6.40 -4.90
CA PRO A 167 5.31 -7.77 -5.17
C PRO A 167 6.44 -8.78 -4.94
N TYR A 168 6.10 -9.99 -4.50
CA TYR A 168 7.10 -11.04 -4.26
C TYR A 168 7.93 -11.41 -5.49
N CYS A 169 7.40 -11.19 -6.70
CA CYS A 169 8.17 -11.38 -7.94
C CYS A 169 9.34 -10.38 -8.11
N ALA A 170 9.38 -9.31 -7.34
CA ALA A 170 10.54 -8.42 -7.24
C ALA A 170 11.74 -9.08 -6.55
N TYR A 171 11.51 -10.16 -5.78
CA TYR A 171 12.49 -10.87 -4.97
C TYR A 171 12.74 -12.29 -5.45
N SER A 172 11.78 -12.91 -6.14
CA SER A 172 11.89 -14.28 -6.62
C SER A 172 10.98 -14.54 -7.83
N ASP A 173 11.53 -15.15 -8.86
CA ASP A 173 10.87 -15.52 -10.11
C ASP A 173 9.83 -16.66 -9.97
N ARG A 174 9.75 -17.29 -8.80
CA ARG A 174 8.74 -18.32 -8.51
C ARG A 174 7.32 -17.76 -8.34
N TYR A 175 7.16 -16.43 -8.23
CA TYR A 175 5.87 -15.79 -8.00
C TYR A 175 5.29 -15.20 -9.27
N SER A 176 3.96 -15.33 -9.39
CA SER A 176 3.16 -14.72 -10.47
C SER A 176 2.31 -13.61 -9.85
N CYS A 177 2.78 -12.38 -9.99
CA CYS A 177 2.22 -11.21 -9.32
C CYS A 177 1.37 -10.36 -10.26
N PRO A 178 0.24 -9.80 -9.80
CA PRO A 178 -0.61 -8.91 -10.58
C PRO A 178 0.14 -7.68 -11.10
N VAL A 179 0.04 -7.41 -12.38
CA VAL A 179 0.57 -6.17 -12.96
C VAL A 179 -0.41 -5.03 -12.68
N PRO A 180 0.05 -3.88 -12.13
CA PRO A 180 -0.80 -2.74 -11.92
C PRO A 180 -1.54 -2.31 -13.19
N PRO A 181 -2.85 -2.04 -13.12
CA PRO A 181 -3.62 -1.59 -14.28
C PRO A 181 -3.24 -0.15 -14.64
N ARG A 182 -3.35 0.20 -15.93
CA ARG A 182 -2.98 1.55 -16.42
C ARG A 182 -3.75 2.69 -15.74
N GLU A 183 -4.96 2.44 -15.25
CA GLU A 183 -5.72 3.45 -14.51
C GLU A 183 -5.10 3.80 -13.16
N ASN A 184 -4.18 2.97 -12.63
CA ASN A 184 -3.43 3.20 -11.40
C ASN A 184 -1.99 3.67 -11.66
N ASP A 185 -1.75 4.36 -12.76
CA ASP A 185 -0.45 4.94 -13.08
C ASP A 185 -0.40 6.41 -12.62
N LEU A 186 0.23 6.67 -11.48
CA LEU A 186 0.41 8.00 -10.90
C LEU A 186 1.56 8.74 -11.60
N LYS A 187 1.31 10.00 -12.01
CA LYS A 187 2.31 10.83 -12.69
C LYS A 187 3.20 11.64 -11.74
N VAL A 188 3.13 11.35 -10.46
CA VAL A 188 3.96 11.92 -9.39
C VAL A 188 4.89 10.85 -8.83
N LYS A 189 5.96 11.25 -8.14
CA LYS A 189 6.86 10.31 -7.45
C LYS A 189 6.34 10.04 -6.05
N ILE A 190 6.21 8.78 -5.69
CA ILE A 190 5.87 8.34 -4.33
C ILE A 190 7.16 7.82 -3.67
N LEU A 191 7.90 8.72 -3.02
CA LEU A 191 9.17 8.39 -2.34
C LEU A 191 8.92 7.94 -0.89
N ALA A 192 8.06 6.93 -0.74
CA ALA A 192 7.69 6.30 0.53
C ALA A 192 7.56 4.79 0.35
N GLY A 193 7.56 4.03 1.45
CA GLY A 193 7.45 2.57 1.43
C GLY A 193 8.67 1.86 0.88
N ALA A 194 8.50 0.69 0.28
CA ALA A 194 9.59 -0.12 -0.26
C ALA A 194 10.33 0.56 -1.41
N LYS A 195 11.66 0.47 -1.37
CA LYS A 195 12.56 0.77 -2.49
C LYS A 195 12.69 -0.45 -3.42
N SER A 196 13.33 -0.24 -4.57
CA SER A 196 13.72 -1.36 -5.43
C SER A 196 14.60 -2.34 -4.65
N PRO A 197 14.37 -3.67 -4.73
CA PRO A 197 15.33 -4.64 -4.22
C PRO A 197 16.71 -4.42 -4.85
N LYS A 198 17.74 -4.74 -4.09
CA LYS A 198 19.12 -4.71 -4.57
C LYS A 198 19.44 -5.99 -5.32
#